data_2d8f7d1347f55a37d202d054751b7ddd
#
_entry.id   2d8f7d1347f55a37d202d054751b7ddd
#
_cell.length_a   1.000
_cell.length_b   1.000
_cell.length_c   1.000
_cell.angle_alpha   90.00
_cell.angle_beta   90.00
_cell.angle_gamma   90.00
#
_symmetry.space_group_name_H-M   'P 1'
#
loop_
_entity.id
_entity.type
_entity.pdbx_description
1 polymer ?
#
loop_
_entity_poly.entity_id
_entity_poly.type
_entity_poly.pdbx_seq_one_letter_code
_entity_poly.pdbx_strand_id
1 'polypeptide(L)'
;VIQQQTPAGKRPYNFSAGPAAMPEAVLQRAASEMLDWQGSGMSVMEMSHRGKEFGAICAQAEADIRTLLAIPSHFHILFMQGGGLGENAIVPLNLSRGGATDFVVTGSWSAKSHKEAQRYCTARVAASNADNQHTKLPDPASWQLSDDASYVHVCSNETINGIEFQQLPDLAALGSKAPLVIDFSSHVASRSVDWSRVGLAFGGAQKNLGPAGLTIVVVRDDLLGHALEICPSAFNYKTVADNQSMYNTPPTWGIYMAGLTFQWLLQQTEGALTGIAAMEQRNVEKARLLYGFIDGSDFYANRIDPACRSRMNVPFFLADEGRNEAFLAGAREAGLLQLKGHKSVGGMRASIYNAMPLAGVQALVAYMREFERSHA
;
A
#
# COMPACT_ATOMS: atom_id res chain seq x y z
N VAL A 1 17.48 -14.02 -28.74
CA VAL A 1 16.51 -13.48 -29.72
C VAL A 1 15.23 -13.19 -28.96
N ILE A 2 14.90 -11.90 -28.83
CA ILE A 2 13.61 -11.49 -28.25
C ILE A 2 12.58 -11.68 -29.36
N GLN A 3 11.75 -12.72 -29.24
CA GLN A 3 10.66 -12.96 -30.18
C GLN A 3 9.47 -12.06 -29.83
N GLN A 4 8.86 -11.48 -30.87
CA GLN A 4 7.55 -10.83 -30.72
C GLN A 4 6.52 -11.89 -30.36
N GLN A 5 6.06 -11.88 -29.11
CA GLN A 5 4.90 -12.68 -28.72
C GLN A 5 3.64 -11.85 -28.93
N THR A 6 2.75 -12.33 -29.76
CA THR A 6 1.40 -11.76 -29.88
C THR A 6 0.68 -12.03 -28.56
N PRO A 7 0.07 -11.02 -27.91
CA PRO A 7 -0.74 -11.28 -26.72
C PRO A 7 -1.91 -12.17 -27.10
N ALA A 8 -1.86 -13.43 -26.71
CA ALA A 8 -2.96 -14.37 -26.93
C ALA A 8 -3.86 -14.35 -25.68
N GLY A 9 -5.09 -13.87 -25.82
CA GLY A 9 -6.16 -14.10 -24.85
C GLY A 9 -6.34 -13.01 -23.78
N LYS A 10 -7.43 -13.13 -23.04
CA LYS A 10 -7.79 -12.26 -21.91
C LYS A 10 -6.77 -12.44 -20.78
N ARG A 11 -6.24 -11.33 -20.25
CA ARG A 11 -5.30 -11.37 -19.11
C ARG A 11 -5.95 -12.07 -17.91
N PRO A 12 -5.24 -12.98 -17.22
CA PRO A 12 -5.73 -13.61 -15.99
C PRO A 12 -5.87 -12.59 -14.87
N TYR A 13 -6.72 -12.87 -13.89
CA TYR A 13 -6.86 -12.06 -12.69
C TYR A 13 -5.74 -12.37 -11.69
N ASN A 14 -4.90 -11.38 -11.43
CA ASN A 14 -3.74 -11.50 -10.54
C ASN A 14 -4.08 -10.95 -9.14
N PHE A 15 -4.20 -11.84 -8.16
CA PHE A 15 -4.47 -11.52 -6.75
C PHE A 15 -3.21 -11.36 -5.90
N SER A 16 -2.06 -11.08 -6.51
CA SER A 16 -0.80 -10.89 -5.80
C SER A 16 -0.87 -9.74 -4.79
N ALA A 17 -0.26 -9.94 -3.64
CA ALA A 17 -0.20 -8.94 -2.58
C ALA A 17 0.85 -7.83 -2.80
N GLY A 18 1.73 -8.02 -3.79
CA GLY A 18 2.76 -7.07 -4.18
C GLY A 18 4.06 -7.75 -4.62
N PRO A 19 4.61 -7.37 -5.80
CA PRO A 19 4.00 -6.46 -6.78
C PRO A 19 2.63 -6.93 -7.23
N ALA A 20 1.68 -5.99 -7.30
CA ALA A 20 0.28 -6.29 -7.59
C ALA A 20 -0.08 -6.08 -9.08
N ALA A 21 -1.32 -6.43 -9.44
CA ALA A 21 -1.85 -6.09 -10.75
C ALA A 21 -1.84 -4.57 -10.97
N MET A 22 -1.51 -4.15 -12.20
CA MET A 22 -1.61 -2.76 -12.63
C MET A 22 -2.79 -2.58 -13.59
N PRO A 23 -3.38 -1.36 -13.65
CA PRO A 23 -4.42 -1.07 -14.61
C PRO A 23 -3.93 -1.31 -16.04
N GLU A 24 -4.71 -2.04 -16.84
CA GLU A 24 -4.29 -2.38 -18.20
C GLU A 24 -4.09 -1.14 -19.09
N ALA A 25 -4.96 -0.13 -18.93
CA ALA A 25 -4.83 1.13 -19.65
C ALA A 25 -3.49 1.85 -19.35
N VAL A 26 -2.99 1.78 -18.10
CA VAL A 26 -1.68 2.32 -17.72
C VAL A 26 -0.55 1.56 -18.43
N LEU A 27 -0.63 0.22 -18.45
CA LEU A 27 0.38 -0.60 -19.13
C LEU A 27 0.38 -0.38 -20.65
N GLN A 28 -0.79 -0.25 -21.26
CA GLN A 28 -0.94 0.03 -22.70
C GLN A 28 -0.37 1.42 -23.05
N ARG A 29 -0.66 2.42 -22.23
CA ARG A 29 -0.10 3.78 -22.40
C ARG A 29 1.42 3.76 -22.29
N ALA A 30 1.97 3.13 -21.26
CA ALA A 30 3.40 3.00 -21.07
C ALA A 30 4.07 2.26 -22.24
N ALA A 31 3.44 1.19 -22.76
CA ALA A 31 3.93 0.45 -23.92
C ALA A 31 3.95 1.31 -25.18
N SER A 32 2.94 2.15 -25.41
CA SER A 32 2.89 3.05 -26.56
C SER A 32 3.94 4.17 -26.52
N GLU A 33 4.36 4.58 -25.32
CA GLU A 33 5.37 5.63 -25.09
C GLU A 33 6.77 5.07 -24.78
N MET A 34 6.94 3.73 -24.89
CA MET A 34 8.17 3.05 -24.48
C MET A 34 9.41 3.54 -25.22
N LEU A 35 9.33 3.81 -26.51
CA LEU A 35 10.46 4.27 -27.35
C LEU A 35 10.49 5.78 -27.52
N ASP A 36 9.35 6.44 -27.40
CA ASP A 36 9.21 7.86 -27.69
C ASP A 36 8.13 8.49 -26.83
N TRP A 37 8.53 9.08 -25.71
CA TRP A 37 7.61 9.82 -24.86
C TRP A 37 7.22 11.14 -25.51
N GLN A 38 5.98 11.24 -25.94
CA GLN A 38 5.36 12.47 -26.48
C GLN A 38 6.16 13.20 -27.56
N GLY A 39 6.83 12.46 -28.43
CA GLY A 39 7.61 13.04 -29.53
C GLY A 39 8.99 13.57 -29.13
N SER A 40 9.46 13.22 -27.93
CA SER A 40 10.81 13.59 -27.45
C SER A 40 11.95 12.83 -28.14
N GLY A 41 11.63 11.73 -28.82
CA GLY A 41 12.60 10.80 -29.40
C GLY A 41 13.33 9.94 -28.35
N MET A 42 12.89 9.97 -27.09
CA MET A 42 13.52 9.25 -25.97
C MET A 42 12.49 8.43 -25.19
N SER A 43 12.93 7.27 -24.70
CA SER A 43 12.25 6.58 -23.62
C SER A 43 12.40 7.34 -22.32
N VAL A 44 11.36 7.29 -21.45
CA VAL A 44 11.47 7.85 -20.08
C VAL A 44 12.65 7.26 -19.31
N MET A 45 13.03 6.00 -19.60
CA MET A 45 14.18 5.33 -18.97
C MET A 45 15.54 5.93 -19.35
N GLU A 46 15.62 6.66 -20.49
CA GLU A 46 16.85 7.27 -21.01
C GLU A 46 16.96 8.75 -20.67
N MET A 47 15.88 9.36 -20.15
CA MET A 47 15.83 10.79 -19.86
C MET A 47 16.75 11.16 -18.69
N SER A 48 17.51 12.23 -18.86
CA SER A 48 18.17 12.86 -17.73
C SER A 48 17.12 13.39 -16.74
N HIS A 49 17.25 13.04 -15.46
CA HIS A 49 16.37 13.58 -14.42
C HIS A 49 16.53 15.10 -14.22
N ARG A 50 17.55 15.73 -14.81
CA ARG A 50 17.76 17.18 -14.83
C ARG A 50 17.26 17.85 -16.11
N GLY A 51 16.71 17.06 -17.05
CA GLY A 51 16.11 17.54 -18.28
C GLY A 51 14.68 18.05 -18.04
N LYS A 52 14.22 18.94 -18.93
CA LYS A 52 12.87 19.52 -18.86
C LYS A 52 11.75 18.48 -19.00
N GLU A 53 12.00 17.45 -19.79
CA GLU A 53 11.02 16.37 -20.06
C GLU A 53 10.72 15.60 -18.80
N PHE A 54 11.76 15.10 -18.11
CA PHE A 54 11.58 14.39 -16.85
C PHE A 54 11.11 15.32 -15.72
N GLY A 55 11.58 16.57 -15.69
CA GLY A 55 11.07 17.58 -14.75
C GLY A 55 9.57 17.77 -14.86
N ALA A 56 9.03 17.79 -16.09
CA ALA A 56 7.59 17.87 -16.32
C ALA A 56 6.85 16.61 -15.85
N ILE A 57 7.40 15.41 -16.09
CA ILE A 57 6.83 14.14 -15.60
C ILE A 57 6.74 14.14 -14.07
N CYS A 58 7.83 14.51 -13.41
CA CYS A 58 7.90 14.50 -11.94
C CYS A 58 6.95 15.54 -11.32
N ALA A 59 6.92 16.75 -11.85
CA ALA A 59 6.02 17.81 -11.38
C ALA A 59 4.53 17.43 -11.59
N GLN A 60 4.20 16.82 -12.74
CA GLN A 60 2.84 16.36 -12.99
C GLN A 60 2.44 15.23 -12.04
N ALA A 61 3.33 14.26 -11.80
CA ALA A 61 3.07 13.16 -10.86
C ALA A 61 2.84 13.69 -9.43
N GLU A 62 3.62 14.68 -8.98
CA GLU A 62 3.41 15.32 -7.68
C GLU A 62 2.06 16.05 -7.61
N ALA A 63 1.71 16.82 -8.64
CA ALA A 63 0.45 17.54 -8.70
C ALA A 63 -0.75 16.58 -8.71
N ASP A 64 -0.65 15.50 -9.48
CA ASP A 64 -1.72 14.50 -9.60
C ASP A 64 -1.96 13.75 -8.28
N ILE A 65 -0.91 13.28 -7.59
CA ILE A 65 -1.10 12.60 -6.30
C ILE A 65 -1.56 13.57 -5.22
N ARG A 66 -1.10 14.81 -5.23
CA ARG A 66 -1.56 15.85 -4.30
C ARG A 66 -3.05 16.09 -4.45
N THR A 67 -3.52 16.22 -5.68
CA THR A 67 -4.95 16.36 -6.01
C THR A 67 -5.73 15.10 -5.63
N LEU A 68 -5.23 13.94 -6.05
CA LEU A 68 -5.88 12.65 -5.85
C LEU A 68 -6.15 12.35 -4.38
N LEU A 69 -5.19 12.61 -3.51
CA LEU A 69 -5.27 12.33 -2.07
C LEU A 69 -5.66 13.56 -1.24
N ALA A 70 -5.95 14.70 -1.88
CA ALA A 70 -6.24 15.98 -1.21
C ALA A 70 -5.16 16.36 -0.17
N ILE A 71 -3.88 16.18 -0.53
CA ILE A 71 -2.76 16.44 0.38
C ILE A 71 -2.64 17.94 0.61
N PRO A 72 -2.69 18.44 1.87
CA PRO A 72 -2.56 19.86 2.18
C PRO A 72 -1.20 20.43 1.76
N SER A 73 -1.16 21.75 1.51
CA SER A 73 0.05 22.43 1.01
C SER A 73 1.24 22.43 1.99
N HIS A 74 0.99 22.26 3.28
CA HIS A 74 2.03 22.17 4.32
C HIS A 74 2.61 20.75 4.48
N PHE A 75 2.33 19.85 3.53
CA PHE A 75 2.99 18.56 3.41
C PHE A 75 3.87 18.53 2.16
N HIS A 76 5.07 17.99 2.28
CA HIS A 76 5.92 17.62 1.14
C HIS A 76 5.60 16.21 0.67
N ILE A 77 5.67 16.02 -0.64
CA ILE A 77 5.57 14.71 -1.29
C ILE A 77 6.96 14.36 -1.79
N LEU A 78 7.51 13.24 -1.32
CA LEU A 78 8.85 12.80 -1.67
C LEU A 78 8.76 11.49 -2.46
N PHE A 79 9.42 11.45 -3.60
CA PHE A 79 9.64 10.24 -4.38
C PHE A 79 10.97 9.62 -3.97
N MET A 80 10.92 8.51 -3.25
CA MET A 80 12.08 7.87 -2.65
C MET A 80 12.27 6.45 -3.15
N GLN A 81 13.27 5.77 -2.65
CA GLN A 81 13.61 4.38 -2.95
C GLN A 81 13.70 3.58 -1.65
N GLY A 82 13.65 2.24 -1.75
CA GLY A 82 13.77 1.35 -0.59
C GLY A 82 12.47 0.63 -0.21
N GLY A 83 11.31 1.09 -0.70
CA GLY A 83 10.01 0.55 -0.35
C GLY A 83 9.66 0.78 1.13
N GLY A 84 8.55 0.23 1.60
CA GLY A 84 8.17 0.33 3.01
C GLY A 84 9.21 -0.26 3.97
N LEU A 85 9.98 -1.26 3.52
CA LEU A 85 11.05 -1.83 4.34
C LEU A 85 12.22 -0.86 4.53
N GLY A 86 12.55 -0.07 3.50
CA GLY A 86 13.54 1.01 3.63
C GLY A 86 13.04 2.09 4.60
N GLU A 87 11.76 2.44 4.53
CA GLU A 87 11.18 3.46 5.42
C GLU A 87 11.18 3.02 6.89
N ASN A 88 11.17 1.73 7.20
CA ASN A 88 11.33 1.27 8.58
C ASN A 88 12.65 1.74 9.23
N ALA A 89 13.70 1.98 8.43
CA ALA A 89 14.96 2.58 8.85
C ALA A 89 14.97 4.11 8.66
N ILE A 90 14.44 4.59 7.51
CA ILE A 90 14.52 6.00 7.13
C ILE A 90 13.67 6.88 8.05
N VAL A 91 12.47 6.43 8.43
CA VAL A 91 11.59 7.17 9.36
C VAL A 91 12.29 7.43 10.71
N PRO A 92 12.78 6.43 11.45
CA PRO A 92 13.47 6.71 12.72
C PRO A 92 14.76 7.53 12.53
N LEU A 93 15.49 7.37 11.43
CA LEU A 93 16.65 8.21 11.12
C LEU A 93 16.29 9.68 10.96
N ASN A 94 15.08 10.00 10.50
CA ASN A 94 14.62 11.39 10.27
C ASN A 94 13.81 11.95 11.43
N LEU A 95 13.02 11.15 12.15
CA LEU A 95 12.03 11.66 13.09
C LEU A 95 12.30 11.33 14.56
N SER A 96 13.13 10.33 14.88
CA SER A 96 13.31 9.88 16.26
C SER A 96 14.05 10.88 17.13
N ARG A 97 14.87 11.76 16.53
CA ARG A 97 15.76 12.68 17.28
C ARG A 97 16.67 11.96 18.29
N GLY A 98 16.87 10.64 18.12
CA GLY A 98 17.57 9.77 19.07
C GLY A 98 16.81 9.47 20.35
N GLY A 99 15.55 9.92 20.47
CA GLY A 99 14.68 9.74 21.64
C GLY A 99 13.78 8.50 21.58
N ALA A 100 12.66 8.58 22.29
CA ALA A 100 11.64 7.53 22.33
C ALA A 100 10.69 7.64 21.16
N THR A 101 10.16 6.49 20.73
CA THR A 101 9.13 6.34 19.69
C THR A 101 8.18 5.22 20.07
N ASP A 102 6.90 5.37 19.77
CA ASP A 102 5.87 4.40 20.12
C ASP A 102 5.35 3.67 18.90
N PHE A 103 5.13 2.37 19.04
CA PHE A 103 4.63 1.49 17.97
C PHE A 103 3.36 0.77 18.41
N VAL A 104 2.34 0.79 17.54
CA VAL A 104 1.17 -0.06 17.67
C VAL A 104 1.38 -1.27 16.76
N VAL A 105 1.65 -2.42 17.36
CA VAL A 105 2.01 -3.65 16.63
C VAL A 105 0.76 -4.48 16.38
N THR A 106 0.25 -4.42 15.15
CA THR A 106 -1.01 -5.06 14.75
C THR A 106 -0.83 -6.22 13.78
N GLY A 107 0.42 -6.50 13.39
CA GLY A 107 0.72 -7.59 12.48
C GLY A 107 2.20 -7.65 12.12
N SER A 108 2.49 -8.36 11.03
CA SER A 108 3.86 -8.66 10.62
C SER A 108 4.66 -7.43 10.16
N TRP A 109 3.99 -6.42 9.56
CA TRP A 109 4.68 -5.23 9.05
C TRP A 109 5.00 -4.24 10.15
N SER A 110 4.05 -3.93 11.02
CA SER A 110 4.29 -3.09 12.20
C SER A 110 5.32 -3.70 13.15
N ALA A 111 5.34 -5.04 13.31
CA ALA A 111 6.38 -5.72 14.07
C ALA A 111 7.78 -5.55 13.47
N LYS A 112 7.91 -5.58 12.13
CA LYS A 112 9.19 -5.33 11.45
C LYS A 112 9.61 -3.86 11.58
N SER A 113 8.67 -2.92 11.48
CA SER A 113 8.93 -1.50 11.68
C SER A 113 9.47 -1.23 13.08
N HIS A 114 8.83 -1.78 14.11
CA HIS A 114 9.30 -1.69 15.49
C HIS A 114 10.70 -2.28 15.66
N LYS A 115 10.93 -3.50 15.17
CA LYS A 115 12.22 -4.18 15.27
C LYS A 115 13.35 -3.41 14.58
N GLU A 116 13.10 -2.80 13.43
CA GLU A 116 14.11 -2.02 12.73
C GLU A 116 14.42 -0.71 13.47
N ALA A 117 13.39 -0.01 13.96
CA ALA A 117 13.54 1.24 14.69
C ALA A 117 14.41 1.12 15.95
N GLN A 118 14.41 -0.04 16.61
CA GLN A 118 15.26 -0.31 17.79
C GLN A 118 16.76 -0.14 17.53
N ARG A 119 17.18 -0.11 16.26
CA ARG A 119 18.59 0.13 15.88
C ARG A 119 18.99 1.60 15.96
N TYR A 120 18.02 2.50 15.96
CA TYR A 120 18.23 3.95 15.80
C TYR A 120 17.71 4.76 16.98
N CYS A 121 16.78 4.23 17.76
CA CYS A 121 16.11 4.94 18.84
C CYS A 121 15.53 3.97 19.89
N THR A 122 14.99 4.52 20.97
CA THR A 122 14.24 3.77 21.99
C THR A 122 12.83 3.51 21.47
N ALA A 123 12.66 2.43 20.69
CA ALA A 123 11.36 2.03 20.19
C ALA A 123 10.58 1.22 21.23
N ARG A 124 9.40 1.68 21.61
CA ARG A 124 8.50 1.06 22.61
C ARG A 124 7.27 0.49 21.89
N VAL A 125 6.70 -0.56 22.46
CA VAL A 125 5.40 -1.09 22.00
C VAL A 125 4.31 -0.46 22.87
N ALA A 126 3.55 0.50 22.29
CA ALA A 126 2.44 1.15 22.98
C ALA A 126 1.20 0.26 23.06
N ALA A 127 0.99 -0.59 22.07
CA ALA A 127 -0.07 -1.60 22.04
C ALA A 127 0.29 -2.73 21.10
N SER A 128 -0.28 -3.91 21.34
CA SER A 128 -0.12 -5.09 20.49
C SER A 128 -1.40 -5.93 20.49
N ASN A 129 -1.64 -6.63 19.39
CA ASN A 129 -2.70 -7.63 19.27
C ASN A 129 -2.14 -9.06 19.07
N ALA A 130 -0.90 -9.30 19.48
CA ALA A 130 -0.24 -10.61 19.34
C ALA A 130 -0.93 -11.71 20.15
N ASP A 131 -1.51 -11.39 21.30
CA ASP A 131 -2.27 -12.26 22.19
C ASP A 131 -3.56 -12.81 21.53
N ASN A 132 -4.14 -12.07 20.60
CA ASN A 132 -5.30 -12.53 19.80
C ASN A 132 -4.89 -12.99 18.38
N GLN A 133 -3.62 -13.34 18.16
CA GLN A 133 -3.08 -13.82 16.89
C GLN A 133 -3.29 -12.83 15.71
N HIS A 134 -3.30 -11.54 15.99
CA HIS A 134 -3.52 -10.49 15.00
C HIS A 134 -4.88 -10.61 14.28
N THR A 135 -5.95 -10.93 15.00
CA THR A 135 -7.30 -11.03 14.43
C THR A 135 -8.19 -9.85 14.75
N LYS A 136 -7.79 -8.99 15.69
CA LYS A 136 -8.54 -7.83 16.13
C LYS A 136 -7.59 -6.67 16.47
N LEU A 137 -7.98 -5.42 16.21
CA LEU A 137 -7.19 -4.26 16.64
C LEU A 137 -7.21 -4.11 18.17
N PRO A 138 -6.11 -3.65 18.78
CA PRO A 138 -6.11 -3.30 20.20
C PRO A 138 -7.00 -2.06 20.42
N ASP A 139 -7.77 -2.06 21.52
CA ASP A 139 -8.60 -0.91 21.89
C ASP A 139 -7.71 0.32 22.10
N PRO A 140 -7.96 1.44 21.41
CA PRO A 140 -7.18 2.67 21.57
C PRO A 140 -7.09 3.16 23.03
N ALA A 141 -8.13 2.95 23.83
CA ALA A 141 -8.12 3.30 25.25
C ALA A 141 -7.10 2.52 26.10
N SER A 142 -6.61 1.39 25.58
CA SER A 142 -5.59 0.56 26.25
C SER A 142 -4.15 0.91 25.85
N TRP A 143 -3.93 1.83 24.91
CA TRP A 143 -2.59 2.14 24.42
C TRP A 143 -1.76 2.85 25.48
N GLN A 144 -0.53 2.40 25.67
CA GLN A 144 0.43 2.98 26.61
C GLN A 144 1.34 3.96 25.84
N LEU A 145 0.79 5.13 25.49
CA LEU A 145 1.53 6.18 24.78
C LEU A 145 2.47 6.91 25.74
N SER A 146 3.67 7.21 25.25
CA SER A 146 4.71 7.89 26.02
C SER A 146 4.61 9.40 25.83
N ASP A 147 4.76 10.18 26.90
CA ASP A 147 4.73 11.64 26.85
C ASP A 147 5.89 12.23 26.03
N ASP A 148 7.02 11.51 25.97
CA ASP A 148 8.25 11.89 25.28
C ASP A 148 8.43 11.27 23.90
N ALA A 149 7.40 10.60 23.35
CA ALA A 149 7.49 9.98 22.06
C ALA A 149 7.68 11.02 20.93
N SER A 150 8.72 10.84 20.12
CA SER A 150 8.98 11.66 18.93
C SER A 150 7.95 11.43 17.83
N TYR A 151 7.37 10.24 17.76
CA TYR A 151 6.25 9.87 16.91
C TYR A 151 5.58 8.59 17.40
N VAL A 152 4.35 8.35 16.94
CA VAL A 152 3.63 7.09 17.10
C VAL A 152 3.48 6.45 15.72
N HIS A 153 3.88 5.18 15.56
CA HIS A 153 3.81 4.45 14.31
C HIS A 153 2.66 3.43 14.30
N VAL A 154 1.90 3.41 13.19
CA VAL A 154 0.94 2.36 12.89
C VAL A 154 1.14 1.84 11.45
N CYS A 155 0.97 0.55 11.23
CA CYS A 155 0.71 0.02 9.90
C CYS A 155 -0.82 0.02 9.70
N SER A 156 -1.31 0.95 8.88
CA SER A 156 -2.74 1.20 8.79
C SER A 156 -3.52 0.11 8.02
N ASN A 157 -2.80 -0.76 7.27
CA ASN A 157 -3.32 -2.00 6.70
C ASN A 157 -2.23 -3.09 6.66
N GLU A 158 -2.38 -4.11 7.47
CA GLU A 158 -1.47 -5.27 7.54
C GLU A 158 -1.75 -6.25 6.39
N THR A 159 -0.98 -6.17 5.33
CA THR A 159 -1.12 -6.96 4.10
C THR A 159 -1.14 -8.48 4.34
N ILE A 160 -0.38 -8.96 5.33
CA ILE A 160 -0.22 -10.39 5.63
C ILE A 160 -1.39 -10.88 6.45
N ASN A 161 -1.76 -10.14 7.48
CA ASN A 161 -2.76 -10.54 8.45
C ASN A 161 -4.20 -10.17 8.01
N GLY A 162 -4.35 -9.17 7.13
CA GLY A 162 -5.68 -8.73 6.64
C GLY A 162 -6.43 -7.84 7.61
N ILE A 163 -5.71 -7.14 8.48
CA ILE A 163 -6.25 -6.14 9.43
C ILE A 163 -6.04 -4.74 8.88
N GLU A 164 -7.06 -3.89 8.99
CA GLU A 164 -7.05 -2.50 8.57
C GLU A 164 -7.66 -1.60 9.64
N PHE A 165 -7.03 -0.46 9.90
CA PHE A 165 -7.65 0.64 10.64
C PHE A 165 -8.67 1.31 9.73
N GLN A 166 -9.97 1.09 9.97
CA GLN A 166 -11.03 1.72 9.18
C GLN A 166 -11.04 3.26 9.37
N GLN A 167 -10.61 3.72 10.53
CA GLN A 167 -10.31 5.12 10.83
C GLN A 167 -8.94 5.22 11.48
N LEU A 168 -8.17 6.25 11.11
CA LEU A 168 -6.89 6.52 11.74
C LEU A 168 -7.10 6.91 13.21
N PRO A 169 -6.22 6.51 14.12
CA PRO A 169 -6.32 6.86 15.51
C PRO A 169 -6.19 8.39 15.72
N ASP A 170 -6.94 8.90 16.65
CA ASP A 170 -6.84 10.29 17.10
C ASP A 170 -5.91 10.36 18.32
N LEU A 171 -4.63 10.61 18.07
CA LEU A 171 -3.63 10.64 19.13
C LEU A 171 -3.87 11.79 20.13
N ALA A 172 -4.43 12.91 19.66
CA ALA A 172 -4.75 14.03 20.54
C ALA A 172 -5.86 13.67 21.52
N ALA A 173 -6.89 12.95 21.06
CA ALA A 173 -7.95 12.41 21.92
C ALA A 173 -7.41 11.37 22.93
N LEU A 174 -6.30 10.71 22.61
CA LEU A 174 -5.60 9.77 23.50
C LEU A 174 -4.56 10.46 24.40
N GLY A 175 -4.49 11.81 24.38
CA GLY A 175 -3.60 12.61 25.23
C GLY A 175 -2.16 12.75 24.70
N SER A 176 -1.83 12.21 23.53
CA SER A 176 -0.49 12.33 22.94
C SER A 176 -0.37 13.54 22.01
N LYS A 177 0.77 14.23 22.09
CA LYS A 177 1.15 15.32 21.17
C LYS A 177 2.06 14.84 20.04
N ALA A 178 2.47 13.58 20.06
CA ALA A 178 3.35 13.01 19.05
C ALA A 178 2.67 12.95 17.69
N PRO A 179 3.38 13.21 16.58
CA PRO A 179 2.82 13.03 15.24
C PRO A 179 2.56 11.55 14.94
N LEU A 180 1.46 11.27 14.26
CA LEU A 180 1.15 9.93 13.76
C LEU A 180 1.95 9.65 12.48
N VAL A 181 2.68 8.55 12.46
CA VAL A 181 3.36 7.99 11.29
C VAL A 181 2.59 6.76 10.83
N ILE A 182 2.20 6.74 9.55
CA ILE A 182 1.46 5.61 8.98
C ILE A 182 2.21 4.94 7.84
N ASP A 183 2.38 3.61 7.93
CA ASP A 183 2.60 2.78 6.74
C ASP A 183 1.24 2.50 6.09
N PHE A 184 0.97 3.15 4.96
CA PHE A 184 -0.27 2.96 4.21
C PHE A 184 -0.05 2.20 2.88
N SER A 185 1.10 1.55 2.71
CA SER A 185 1.52 0.90 1.47
C SER A 185 0.44 0.05 0.83
N SER A 186 -0.34 -0.70 1.61
CA SER A 186 -1.29 -1.66 1.06
C SER A 186 -2.74 -1.14 0.94
N HIS A 187 -2.97 0.13 1.28
CA HIS A 187 -4.27 0.75 1.02
C HIS A 187 -4.19 2.20 0.53
N VAL A 188 -2.98 2.72 0.28
CA VAL A 188 -2.83 4.07 -0.29
C VAL A 188 -3.66 4.22 -1.56
N ALA A 189 -4.34 5.35 -1.71
CA ALA A 189 -5.26 5.65 -2.80
C ALA A 189 -6.44 4.66 -2.96
N SER A 190 -6.75 3.87 -1.94
CA SER A 190 -7.97 3.04 -1.92
C SER A 190 -9.17 3.74 -1.30
N ARG A 191 -8.91 4.78 -0.53
CA ARG A 191 -9.88 5.64 0.17
C ARG A 191 -9.22 6.98 0.55
N SER A 192 -10.04 7.91 1.01
CA SER A 192 -9.56 9.20 1.54
C SER A 192 -8.69 9.03 2.80
N VAL A 193 -7.80 9.99 3.03
CA VAL A 193 -6.95 10.10 4.21
C VAL A 193 -7.31 11.35 4.99
N ASP A 194 -7.52 11.22 6.30
CA ASP A 194 -7.67 12.37 7.19
C ASP A 194 -6.29 12.93 7.55
N TRP A 195 -5.81 13.89 6.76
CA TRP A 195 -4.49 14.50 6.93
C TRP A 195 -4.36 15.31 8.22
N SER A 196 -5.47 15.68 8.88
CA SER A 196 -5.42 16.39 10.17
C SER A 196 -4.83 15.51 11.27
N ARG A 197 -4.88 14.19 11.13
CA ARG A 197 -4.35 13.20 12.07
C ARG A 197 -2.93 12.76 11.76
N VAL A 198 -2.41 13.03 10.56
CA VAL A 198 -1.17 12.46 10.05
C VAL A 198 -0.03 13.46 10.16
N GLY A 199 1.12 13.03 10.67
CA GLY A 199 2.39 13.74 10.57
C GLY A 199 3.21 13.30 9.38
N LEU A 200 3.29 11.98 9.17
CA LEU A 200 3.97 11.36 8.03
C LEU A 200 3.21 10.12 7.57
N ALA A 201 3.06 9.97 6.26
CA ALA A 201 2.58 8.74 5.63
C ALA A 201 3.61 8.24 4.61
N PHE A 202 3.86 6.92 4.56
CA PHE A 202 4.73 6.35 3.54
C PHE A 202 4.14 5.07 2.94
N GLY A 203 4.50 4.80 1.69
CA GLY A 203 4.07 3.58 1.03
C GLY A 203 4.89 3.21 -0.20
N GLY A 204 5.18 1.92 -0.34
CA GLY A 204 5.74 1.37 -1.56
C GLY A 204 4.71 1.37 -2.68
N ALA A 205 5.10 1.84 -3.87
CA ALA A 205 4.19 1.99 -5.02
C ALA A 205 3.65 0.66 -5.56
N GLN A 206 4.34 -0.45 -5.34
CA GLN A 206 4.09 -1.74 -5.98
C GLN A 206 2.73 -2.41 -5.65
N LYS A 207 1.89 -1.79 -4.84
CA LYS A 207 0.57 -2.31 -4.47
C LYS A 207 -0.55 -1.59 -5.21
N ASN A 208 -0.74 -0.31 -4.96
CA ASN A 208 -1.83 0.48 -5.56
C ASN A 208 -1.39 1.59 -6.51
N LEU A 209 -0.12 1.96 -6.53
CA LEU A 209 0.32 3.20 -7.15
C LEU A 209 1.22 3.03 -8.39
N GLY A 210 1.82 1.85 -8.58
CA GLY A 210 2.75 1.65 -9.70
C GLY A 210 3.62 0.42 -9.54
N PRO A 211 4.82 0.40 -10.16
CA PRO A 211 5.76 -0.72 -10.07
C PRO A 211 6.56 -0.69 -8.76
N ALA A 212 7.26 -1.80 -8.48
CA ALA A 212 8.28 -1.84 -7.43
C ALA A 212 9.44 -0.88 -7.75
N GLY A 213 10.11 -0.39 -6.70
CA GLY A 213 11.28 0.49 -6.80
C GLY A 213 11.01 1.96 -6.45
N LEU A 214 9.76 2.39 -6.43
CA LEU A 214 9.34 3.71 -5.97
C LEU A 214 8.70 3.61 -4.59
N THR A 215 9.06 4.54 -3.71
CA THR A 215 8.42 4.79 -2.41
C THR A 215 7.89 6.21 -2.40
N ILE A 216 6.67 6.41 -1.93
CA ILE A 216 6.09 7.73 -1.74
C ILE A 216 6.06 8.02 -0.25
N VAL A 217 6.60 9.18 0.12
CA VAL A 217 6.54 9.72 1.48
C VAL A 217 5.82 11.06 1.43
N VAL A 218 4.84 11.22 2.30
CA VAL A 218 4.11 12.48 2.51
C VAL A 218 4.39 12.93 3.92
N VAL A 219 5.13 14.01 4.07
CA VAL A 219 5.66 14.46 5.36
C VAL A 219 5.31 15.93 5.61
N ARG A 220 4.84 16.23 6.82
CA ARG A 220 4.49 17.60 7.25
C ARG A 220 5.75 18.45 7.42
N ASP A 221 5.66 19.74 7.06
CA ASP A 221 6.79 20.71 7.08
C ASP A 221 7.58 20.72 8.38
N ASP A 222 6.89 20.71 9.52
CA ASP A 222 7.50 20.80 10.85
C ASP A 222 8.28 19.54 11.26
N LEU A 223 8.16 18.46 10.50
CA LEU A 223 8.88 17.22 10.73
C LEU A 223 10.18 17.11 9.93
N LEU A 224 10.47 18.08 9.06
CA LEU A 224 11.72 18.15 8.29
C LEU A 224 12.87 18.74 9.14
N GLY A 225 14.09 18.32 8.81
CA GLY A 225 15.31 18.91 9.42
C GLY A 225 15.72 18.33 10.78
N HIS A 226 15.15 17.19 11.16
CA HIS A 226 15.45 16.51 12.44
C HIS A 226 16.23 15.20 12.27
N ALA A 227 16.81 14.97 11.09
CA ALA A 227 17.55 13.75 10.81
C ALA A 227 18.75 13.59 11.76
N LEU A 228 18.99 12.35 12.19
CA LEU A 228 20.19 11.99 12.93
C LEU A 228 21.45 12.24 12.08
N GLU A 229 22.56 12.53 12.70
CA GLU A 229 23.84 12.77 12.01
C GLU A 229 24.27 11.57 11.14
N ILE A 230 23.94 10.36 11.58
CA ILE A 230 24.23 9.13 10.83
C ILE A 230 23.28 8.91 9.62
N CYS A 231 22.25 9.75 9.45
CA CYS A 231 21.33 9.60 8.32
C CYS A 231 22.04 9.91 7.01
N PRO A 232 22.10 8.97 6.04
CA PRO A 232 22.66 9.25 4.74
C PRO A 232 21.92 10.40 4.04
N SER A 233 22.66 11.31 3.38
CA SER A 233 22.08 12.49 2.73
C SER A 233 20.96 12.15 1.73
N ALA A 234 21.08 11.03 1.01
CA ALA A 234 20.07 10.57 0.06
C ALA A 234 18.76 10.09 0.73
N PHE A 235 18.77 9.87 2.03
CA PHE A 235 17.60 9.45 2.82
C PHE A 235 17.15 10.52 3.83
N ASN A 236 17.83 11.67 3.86
CA ASN A 236 17.42 12.80 4.68
C ASN A 236 16.23 13.51 4.00
N TYR A 237 15.05 13.46 4.62
CA TYR A 237 13.82 14.03 4.05
C TYR A 237 13.93 15.50 3.71
N LYS A 238 14.64 16.30 4.52
CA LYS A 238 14.87 17.72 4.21
C LYS A 238 15.70 17.89 2.94
N THR A 239 16.78 17.11 2.80
CA THR A 239 17.63 17.13 1.60
C THR A 239 16.83 16.71 0.36
N VAL A 240 16.02 15.67 0.47
CA VAL A 240 15.18 15.20 -0.64
C VAL A 240 14.11 16.24 -0.99
N ALA A 241 13.46 16.87 0.00
CA ALA A 241 12.45 17.91 -0.20
C ALA A 241 13.06 19.16 -0.87
N ASP A 242 14.19 19.67 -0.37
CA ASP A 242 14.88 20.85 -0.91
C ASP A 242 15.33 20.65 -2.38
N ASN A 243 15.46 19.40 -2.82
CA ASN A 243 15.85 19.03 -4.18
C ASN A 243 14.68 18.45 -5.00
N GLN A 244 13.44 18.61 -4.58
CA GLN A 244 12.24 18.12 -5.31
C GLN A 244 12.36 16.64 -5.69
N SER A 245 12.83 15.80 -4.76
CA SER A 245 13.11 14.37 -4.93
C SER A 245 14.23 14.03 -5.94
N MET A 246 14.97 15.01 -6.41
CA MET A 246 16.04 14.86 -7.43
C MET A 246 17.43 15.20 -6.90
N TYR A 247 17.67 14.97 -5.61
CA TYR A 247 19.03 15.11 -5.03
C TYR A 247 20.03 14.20 -5.74
N ASN A 248 19.67 12.95 -5.97
CA ASN A 248 20.32 12.01 -6.88
C ASN A 248 19.34 11.56 -7.97
N THR A 249 19.76 10.71 -8.90
CA THR A 249 18.87 10.15 -9.92
C THR A 249 17.75 9.37 -9.27
N PRO A 250 16.50 9.82 -9.39
CA PRO A 250 15.35 9.10 -8.83
C PRO A 250 14.96 7.91 -9.72
N PRO A 251 14.02 7.05 -9.28
CA PRO A 251 13.50 5.95 -10.09
C PRO A 251 12.58 6.50 -11.21
N THR A 252 13.18 7.06 -12.27
CA THR A 252 12.49 7.81 -13.33
C THR A 252 11.29 7.06 -13.91
N TRP A 253 11.51 5.80 -14.33
CA TRP A 253 10.44 4.94 -14.84
C TRP A 253 9.35 4.67 -13.79
N GLY A 254 9.74 4.48 -12.53
CA GLY A 254 8.79 4.27 -11.42
C GLY A 254 7.88 5.48 -11.20
N ILE A 255 8.44 6.69 -11.25
CA ILE A 255 7.69 7.96 -11.10
C ILE A 255 6.73 8.15 -12.28
N TYR A 256 7.18 7.91 -13.51
CA TYR A 256 6.34 7.98 -14.71
C TYR A 256 5.15 7.01 -14.62
N MET A 257 5.40 5.75 -14.30
CA MET A 257 4.36 4.73 -14.17
C MET A 257 3.36 5.04 -13.05
N ALA A 258 3.86 5.56 -11.93
CA ALA A 258 3.00 6.02 -10.84
C ALA A 258 2.16 7.22 -11.27
N GLY A 259 2.74 8.20 -11.98
CA GLY A 259 2.02 9.33 -12.54
C GLY A 259 0.87 8.90 -13.46
N LEU A 260 1.11 7.95 -14.36
CA LEU A 260 0.05 7.36 -15.18
C LEU A 260 -1.05 6.68 -14.34
N THR A 261 -0.67 6.03 -13.24
CA THR A 261 -1.63 5.40 -12.32
C THR A 261 -2.44 6.46 -11.58
N PHE A 262 -1.84 7.59 -11.16
CA PHE A 262 -2.56 8.69 -10.53
C PHE A 262 -3.59 9.31 -11.49
N GLN A 263 -3.20 9.54 -12.74
CA GLN A 263 -4.10 10.01 -13.80
C GLN A 263 -5.25 9.03 -14.04
N TRP A 264 -4.96 7.73 -14.09
CA TRP A 264 -5.99 6.71 -14.20
C TRP A 264 -6.96 6.74 -13.00
N LEU A 265 -6.47 6.91 -11.78
CA LEU A 265 -7.29 7.03 -10.57
C LEU A 265 -8.15 8.29 -10.57
N LEU A 266 -7.61 9.44 -10.99
CA LEU A 266 -8.35 10.70 -11.10
C LEU A 266 -9.53 10.61 -12.08
N GLN A 267 -9.42 9.77 -13.11
CA GLN A 267 -10.45 9.56 -14.13
C GLN A 267 -11.53 8.53 -13.72
N GLN A 268 -11.38 7.87 -12.57
CA GLN A 268 -12.38 6.89 -12.14
C GLN A 268 -13.69 7.57 -11.76
N THR A 269 -14.80 6.95 -12.15
CA THR A 269 -16.15 7.44 -11.83
C THR A 269 -17.03 6.29 -11.34
N GLU A 270 -17.93 6.59 -10.41
CA GLU A 270 -18.94 5.66 -9.92
C GLU A 270 -20.21 6.46 -9.56
N GLY A 271 -21.22 6.42 -10.42
CA GLY A 271 -22.35 7.36 -10.34
C GLY A 271 -21.89 8.82 -10.39
N ALA A 272 -22.18 9.58 -9.35
CA ALA A 272 -21.74 10.97 -9.19
C ALA A 272 -20.35 11.12 -8.54
N LEU A 273 -19.76 10.02 -8.07
CA LEU A 273 -18.45 10.04 -7.42
C LEU A 273 -17.33 10.01 -8.45
N THR A 274 -16.19 10.64 -8.11
CA THR A 274 -15.00 10.70 -8.96
C THR A 274 -13.74 10.41 -8.15
N GLY A 275 -12.67 10.00 -8.84
CA GLY A 275 -11.35 9.78 -8.25
C GLY A 275 -11.37 8.79 -7.09
N ILE A 276 -10.82 9.19 -5.95
CA ILE A 276 -10.71 8.33 -4.76
C ILE A 276 -12.09 7.92 -4.21
N ALA A 277 -13.08 8.80 -4.24
CA ALA A 277 -14.42 8.47 -3.74
C ALA A 277 -15.08 7.35 -4.58
N ALA A 278 -14.95 7.42 -5.91
CA ALA A 278 -15.41 6.36 -6.80
C ALA A 278 -14.66 5.04 -6.56
N MET A 279 -13.33 5.13 -6.38
CA MET A 279 -12.51 3.96 -6.11
C MET A 279 -12.83 3.33 -4.75
N GLU A 280 -13.04 4.13 -3.71
CA GLU A 280 -13.44 3.64 -2.39
C GLU A 280 -14.77 2.87 -2.46
N GLN A 281 -15.76 3.40 -3.16
CA GLN A 281 -17.04 2.71 -3.32
C GLN A 281 -16.85 1.34 -3.98
N ARG A 282 -16.07 1.25 -5.06
CA ARG A 282 -15.76 -0.04 -5.72
C ARG A 282 -15.00 -0.99 -4.80
N ASN A 283 -14.06 -0.48 -4.01
CA ASN A 283 -13.30 -1.30 -3.08
C ASN A 283 -14.20 -1.87 -1.97
N VAL A 284 -15.14 -1.06 -1.47
CA VAL A 284 -16.16 -1.52 -0.52
C VAL A 284 -17.03 -2.61 -1.13
N GLU A 285 -17.49 -2.43 -2.38
CA GLU A 285 -18.30 -3.44 -3.08
C GLU A 285 -17.55 -4.75 -3.30
N LYS A 286 -16.30 -4.70 -3.77
CA LYS A 286 -15.44 -5.87 -3.93
C LYS A 286 -15.25 -6.63 -2.61
N ALA A 287 -14.91 -5.91 -1.55
CA ALA A 287 -14.71 -6.49 -0.23
C ALA A 287 -16.01 -7.12 0.31
N ARG A 288 -17.13 -6.39 0.22
CA ARG A 288 -18.45 -6.90 0.65
C ARG A 288 -18.85 -8.16 -0.10
N LEU A 289 -18.61 -8.24 -1.41
CA LEU A 289 -18.92 -9.42 -2.20
C LEU A 289 -18.11 -10.64 -1.73
N LEU A 290 -16.80 -10.48 -1.55
CA LEU A 290 -15.93 -11.59 -1.15
C LEU A 290 -16.19 -12.03 0.30
N TYR A 291 -16.19 -11.09 1.23
CA TYR A 291 -16.48 -11.41 2.65
C TYR A 291 -17.88 -11.96 2.84
N GLY A 292 -18.90 -11.42 2.15
CA GLY A 292 -20.25 -11.91 2.24
C GLY A 292 -20.42 -13.37 1.77
N PHE A 293 -19.62 -13.78 0.76
CA PHE A 293 -19.58 -15.18 0.35
C PHE A 293 -18.86 -16.04 1.41
N ILE A 294 -17.72 -15.61 1.92
CA ILE A 294 -16.94 -16.36 2.92
C ILE A 294 -17.77 -16.54 4.20
N ASP A 295 -18.42 -15.48 4.69
CA ASP A 295 -19.21 -15.52 5.93
C ASP A 295 -20.51 -16.35 5.80
N GLY A 296 -21.01 -16.54 4.59
CA GLY A 296 -22.19 -17.37 4.31
C GLY A 296 -21.89 -18.84 4.03
N SER A 297 -20.62 -19.27 4.14
CA SER A 297 -20.19 -20.63 3.82
C SER A 297 -19.65 -21.34 5.06
N ASP A 298 -19.97 -22.61 5.21
CA ASP A 298 -19.35 -23.49 6.22
C ASP A 298 -18.02 -24.10 5.70
N PHE A 299 -17.72 -23.91 4.42
CA PHE A 299 -16.53 -24.45 3.76
C PHE A 299 -15.33 -23.48 3.82
N TYR A 300 -15.60 -22.18 3.92
CA TYR A 300 -14.58 -21.12 3.98
C TYR A 300 -14.70 -20.34 5.29
N ALA A 301 -13.57 -19.83 5.77
CA ALA A 301 -13.54 -18.99 6.96
C ALA A 301 -12.58 -17.81 6.81
N ASN A 302 -12.95 -16.66 7.34
CA ASN A 302 -12.03 -15.55 7.63
C ASN A 302 -11.98 -15.38 9.16
N ARG A 303 -10.76 -15.22 9.70
CA ARG A 303 -10.53 -15.17 11.16
C ARG A 303 -10.50 -13.76 11.73
N ILE A 304 -10.59 -12.73 10.87
CA ILE A 304 -10.45 -11.33 11.27
C ILE A 304 -11.78 -10.78 11.76
N ASP A 305 -11.76 -10.05 12.87
CA ASP A 305 -12.92 -9.32 13.37
C ASP A 305 -13.50 -8.42 12.26
N PRO A 306 -14.79 -8.54 11.94
CA PRO A 306 -15.44 -7.77 10.89
C PRO A 306 -15.21 -6.26 10.98
N ALA A 307 -15.03 -5.70 12.18
CA ALA A 307 -14.82 -4.27 12.40
C ALA A 307 -13.47 -3.76 11.87
N CYS A 308 -12.49 -4.67 11.65
CA CYS A 308 -11.15 -4.31 11.20
C CYS A 308 -10.65 -5.13 10.00
N ARG A 309 -11.54 -5.75 9.24
CA ARG A 309 -11.19 -6.48 8.02
C ARG A 309 -10.62 -5.56 6.95
N SER A 310 -9.52 -5.97 6.33
CA SER A 310 -8.93 -5.24 5.21
C SER A 310 -9.83 -5.26 3.98
N ARG A 311 -10.03 -4.09 3.38
CA ARG A 311 -10.71 -3.98 2.08
C ARG A 311 -9.80 -4.34 0.90
N MET A 312 -8.47 -4.47 1.16
CA MET A 312 -7.46 -4.74 0.13
C MET A 312 -6.92 -6.16 0.16
N ASN A 313 -6.76 -6.75 1.33
CA ASN A 313 -6.09 -8.03 1.52
C ASN A 313 -6.99 -8.97 2.33
N VAL A 314 -7.60 -9.93 1.66
CA VAL A 314 -8.59 -10.85 2.24
C VAL A 314 -7.96 -12.22 2.44
N PRO A 315 -7.45 -12.56 3.64
CA PRO A 315 -7.05 -13.93 3.94
C PRO A 315 -8.29 -14.79 4.13
N PHE A 316 -8.23 -16.04 3.68
CA PHE A 316 -9.29 -17.02 3.92
C PHE A 316 -8.74 -18.44 3.98
N PHE A 317 -9.48 -19.32 4.62
CA PHE A 317 -9.09 -20.69 4.91
C PHE A 317 -10.18 -21.63 4.46
N LEU A 318 -9.82 -22.82 4.00
CA LEU A 318 -10.74 -23.91 3.82
C LEU A 318 -10.92 -24.63 5.16
N ALA A 319 -12.11 -25.16 5.43
CA ALA A 319 -12.39 -25.99 6.60
C ALA A 319 -11.48 -27.23 6.61
N ASP A 320 -11.23 -27.83 5.46
CA ASP A 320 -10.22 -28.89 5.25
C ASP A 320 -8.99 -28.31 4.54
N GLU A 321 -7.94 -28.00 5.30
CA GLU A 321 -6.69 -27.44 4.76
C GLU A 321 -5.95 -28.43 3.83
N GLY A 322 -6.24 -29.74 3.90
CA GLY A 322 -5.70 -30.75 2.97
C GLY A 322 -6.11 -30.50 1.52
N ARG A 323 -7.14 -29.70 1.28
CA ARG A 323 -7.63 -29.32 -0.07
C ARG A 323 -6.97 -28.04 -0.62
N ASN A 324 -6.11 -27.38 0.13
CA ASN A 324 -5.50 -26.10 -0.28
C ASN A 324 -4.77 -26.19 -1.62
N GLU A 325 -4.01 -27.27 -1.88
CA GLU A 325 -3.27 -27.44 -3.12
C GLU A 325 -4.21 -27.66 -4.32
N ALA A 326 -5.27 -28.44 -4.15
CA ALA A 326 -6.30 -28.66 -5.17
C ALA A 326 -7.04 -27.36 -5.50
N PHE A 327 -7.40 -26.57 -4.47
CA PHE A 327 -7.99 -25.24 -4.65
C PHE A 327 -7.09 -24.32 -5.48
N LEU A 328 -5.81 -24.23 -5.12
CA LEU A 328 -4.85 -23.35 -5.81
C LEU A 328 -4.57 -23.80 -7.25
N ALA A 329 -4.55 -25.11 -7.51
CA ALA A 329 -4.37 -25.66 -8.86
C ALA A 329 -5.57 -25.33 -9.76
N GLY A 330 -6.79 -25.63 -9.32
CA GLY A 330 -8.01 -25.32 -10.09
C GLY A 330 -8.24 -23.82 -10.26
N ALA A 331 -7.91 -22.99 -9.25
CA ALA A 331 -7.95 -21.54 -9.37
C ALA A 331 -7.03 -21.05 -10.50
N ARG A 332 -5.81 -21.58 -10.60
CA ARG A 332 -4.85 -21.26 -11.66
C ARG A 332 -5.40 -21.62 -13.04
N GLU A 333 -6.01 -22.80 -13.19
CA GLU A 333 -6.64 -23.24 -14.44
C GLU A 333 -7.80 -22.33 -14.82
N ALA A 334 -8.54 -21.81 -13.83
CA ALA A 334 -9.60 -20.81 -14.02
C ALA A 334 -9.07 -19.39 -14.30
N GLY A 335 -7.74 -19.17 -14.39
CA GLY A 335 -7.14 -17.86 -14.62
C GLY A 335 -7.13 -16.95 -13.39
N LEU A 336 -7.21 -17.52 -12.19
CA LEU A 336 -7.15 -16.81 -10.88
C LEU A 336 -5.79 -17.07 -10.25
N LEU A 337 -4.87 -16.11 -10.38
CA LEU A 337 -3.47 -16.30 -10.04
C LEU A 337 -3.12 -15.72 -8.66
N GLN A 338 -2.08 -16.28 -8.03
CA GLN A 338 -1.41 -15.74 -6.84
C GLN A 338 -2.31 -15.70 -5.57
N LEU A 339 -3.19 -16.68 -5.40
CA LEU A 339 -4.09 -16.78 -4.24
C LEU A 339 -3.46 -17.44 -3.01
N LYS A 340 -2.25 -18.02 -3.11
CA LYS A 340 -1.61 -18.67 -1.96
C LYS A 340 -1.35 -17.65 -0.83
N GLY A 341 -1.77 -18.00 0.38
CA GLY A 341 -1.53 -17.20 1.59
C GLY A 341 -0.05 -17.07 1.93
N HIS A 342 0.27 -16.10 2.80
CA HIS A 342 1.66 -15.94 3.26
C HIS A 342 2.06 -17.12 4.15
N LYS A 343 3.33 -17.55 4.05
CA LYS A 343 3.86 -18.72 4.79
C LYS A 343 3.67 -18.67 6.32
N SER A 344 3.57 -17.46 6.90
CA SER A 344 3.37 -17.29 8.36
C SER A 344 1.91 -17.40 8.78
N VAL A 345 0.94 -17.33 7.85
CA VAL A 345 -0.50 -17.38 8.14
C VAL A 345 -1.13 -18.64 7.56
N GLY A 346 -0.66 -19.10 6.40
CA GLY A 346 -1.23 -20.21 5.67
C GLY A 346 -2.45 -19.85 4.84
N GLY A 347 -3.24 -20.84 4.47
CA GLY A 347 -4.47 -20.69 3.71
C GLY A 347 -4.30 -19.97 2.38
N MET A 348 -5.29 -19.19 2.01
CA MET A 348 -5.32 -18.33 0.81
C MET A 348 -5.35 -16.87 1.19
N ARG A 349 -4.99 -16.00 0.22
CA ARG A 349 -5.17 -14.55 0.32
C ARG A 349 -5.50 -13.96 -1.04
N ALA A 350 -6.65 -13.33 -1.14
CA ALA A 350 -7.01 -12.52 -2.29
C ALA A 350 -6.65 -11.05 -2.02
N SER A 351 -5.68 -10.51 -2.77
CA SER A 351 -5.38 -9.08 -2.75
C SER A 351 -6.17 -8.41 -3.88
N ILE A 352 -7.18 -7.63 -3.48
CA ILE A 352 -8.18 -7.02 -4.37
C ILE A 352 -7.97 -5.51 -4.51
N TYR A 353 -6.73 -5.10 -4.76
CA TYR A 353 -6.32 -3.71 -4.90
C TYR A 353 -7.13 -2.94 -5.96
N ASN A 354 -6.87 -1.65 -6.08
CA ASN A 354 -7.61 -0.76 -6.98
C ASN A 354 -7.70 -1.27 -8.42
N ALA A 355 -6.61 -1.82 -8.96
CA ALA A 355 -6.57 -2.34 -10.34
C ALA A 355 -7.31 -3.67 -10.54
N MET A 356 -7.67 -4.38 -9.45
CA MET A 356 -8.51 -5.58 -9.55
C MET A 356 -9.95 -5.15 -9.85
N PRO A 357 -10.51 -5.51 -11.02
CA PRO A 357 -11.88 -5.14 -11.34
C PRO A 357 -12.88 -6.00 -10.54
N LEU A 358 -14.10 -5.48 -10.35
CA LEU A 358 -15.19 -6.23 -9.71
C LEU A 358 -15.40 -7.60 -10.36
N ALA A 359 -15.31 -7.68 -11.70
CA ALA A 359 -15.42 -8.94 -12.44
C ALA A 359 -14.38 -9.99 -12.00
N GLY A 360 -13.18 -9.58 -11.58
CA GLY A 360 -12.17 -10.50 -11.04
C GLY A 360 -12.59 -11.09 -9.70
N VAL A 361 -13.17 -10.29 -8.82
CA VAL A 361 -13.71 -10.77 -7.53
C VAL A 361 -14.94 -11.65 -7.74
N GLN A 362 -15.82 -11.31 -8.69
CA GLN A 362 -16.96 -12.14 -9.10
C GLN A 362 -16.50 -13.51 -9.63
N ALA A 363 -15.46 -13.53 -10.46
CA ALA A 363 -14.87 -14.77 -10.97
C ALA A 363 -14.29 -15.63 -9.84
N LEU A 364 -13.63 -15.03 -8.86
CA LEU A 364 -13.13 -15.74 -7.68
C LEU A 364 -14.29 -16.34 -6.87
N VAL A 365 -15.33 -15.57 -6.57
CA VAL A 365 -16.51 -16.06 -5.82
C VAL A 365 -17.23 -17.17 -6.58
N ALA A 366 -17.35 -17.06 -7.91
CA ALA A 366 -17.95 -18.12 -8.73
C ALA A 366 -17.12 -19.42 -8.67
N TYR A 367 -15.79 -19.31 -8.76
CA TYR A 367 -14.89 -20.45 -8.60
C TYR A 367 -14.99 -21.05 -7.20
N MET A 368 -14.97 -20.25 -6.14
CA MET A 368 -15.10 -20.70 -4.76
C MET A 368 -16.41 -21.50 -4.54
N ARG A 369 -17.51 -21.00 -5.08
CA ARG A 369 -18.82 -21.69 -5.00
C ARG A 369 -18.80 -23.04 -5.72
N GLU A 370 -18.21 -23.13 -6.89
CA GLU A 370 -18.10 -24.37 -7.63
C GLU A 370 -17.17 -25.38 -6.95
N PHE A 371 -16.06 -24.89 -6.40
CA PHE A 371 -15.13 -25.73 -5.64
C PHE A 371 -15.78 -26.29 -4.38
N GLU A 372 -16.51 -25.49 -3.61
CA GLU A 372 -17.30 -25.93 -2.46
C GLU A 372 -18.32 -27.01 -2.87
N ARG A 373 -19.14 -26.74 -3.90
CA ARG A 373 -20.15 -27.69 -4.37
C ARG A 373 -19.58 -29.05 -4.78
N SER A 374 -18.38 -29.09 -5.31
CA SER A 374 -17.72 -30.34 -5.79
C SER A 374 -16.93 -31.06 -4.71
N HIS A 375 -16.71 -30.42 -3.53
CA HIS A 375 -15.86 -30.95 -2.47
C HIS A 375 -16.51 -30.93 -1.07
N ALA A 376 -17.76 -30.42 -0.93
CA ALA A 376 -18.52 -30.44 0.30
C ALA A 376 -18.98 -31.84 0.69
#